data_b069de623a15e96902d7b7b03796fd8b
#
_entry.id   b069de623a15e96902d7b7b03796fd8b
#
_cell.length_a   1.000
_cell.length_b   1.000
_cell.length_c   1.000
_cell.angle_alpha   90.00
_cell.angle_beta   90.00
_cell.angle_gamma   90.00
#
_symmetry.space_group_name_H-M   'P 1'
#
loop_
_entity.id
_entity.type
_entity.pdbx_description
1 polymer ?
#
loop_
_entity_poly.entity_id
_entity_poly.type
_entity_poly.pdbx_seq_one_letter_code
_entity_poly.pdbx_strand_id
1 'polypeptide(L)'
;MDIFVEPVLPHPALVILGVSPVALSLAAQARQLGYHVTLAAPASDLSDTPDADTLIDGYALGKLNEAKRFIVVSTQGKGDEAALRSAVSTEAAYHAFVGSRRKMAALREKLIAAGVDTVAIDGVKAPAGLDLGAITPEEIAMSILAEITVERRRGQRGAAK
;
A
#
# COMPACT_ATOMS: atom_id res chain seq x y z
N MET A 1 -32.87 -23.36 -21.65
CA MET A 1 -32.50 -22.91 -20.30
C MET A 1 -31.17 -22.13 -20.38
N ASP A 2 -31.25 -20.85 -20.09
CA ASP A 2 -30.06 -19.99 -20.16
C ASP A 2 -29.30 -20.09 -18.84
N ILE A 3 -27.99 -20.46 -18.94
CA ILE A 3 -27.11 -20.53 -17.79
C ILE A 3 -26.33 -19.23 -17.71
N PHE A 4 -26.55 -18.45 -16.66
CA PHE A 4 -25.81 -17.21 -16.41
C PHE A 4 -24.61 -17.53 -15.53
N VAL A 5 -23.41 -17.33 -16.07
CA VAL A 5 -22.17 -17.53 -15.34
C VAL A 5 -21.55 -16.16 -15.06
N GLU A 6 -21.59 -15.72 -13.81
CA GLU A 6 -20.94 -14.50 -13.39
C GLU A 6 -19.52 -14.84 -12.87
N PRO A 7 -18.46 -14.33 -13.50
CA PRO A 7 -17.12 -14.61 -13.00
C PRO A 7 -16.88 -13.90 -11.67
N VAL A 8 -16.52 -14.68 -10.64
CA VAL A 8 -16.10 -14.14 -9.35
C VAL A 8 -14.59 -13.87 -9.44
N LEU A 9 -14.23 -12.60 -9.62
CA LEU A 9 -12.83 -12.19 -9.60
C LEU A 9 -12.38 -11.97 -8.15
N PRO A 10 -11.15 -12.40 -7.79
CA PRO A 10 -10.62 -12.12 -6.45
C PRO A 10 -10.51 -10.61 -6.22
N HIS A 11 -10.82 -10.18 -5.01
CA HIS A 11 -10.65 -8.79 -4.60
C HIS A 11 -9.17 -8.42 -4.66
N PRO A 12 -8.83 -7.23 -5.20
CA PRO A 12 -7.45 -6.75 -5.11
C PRO A 12 -7.06 -6.54 -3.66
N ALA A 13 -5.78 -6.75 -3.35
CA ALA A 13 -5.27 -6.64 -2.01
C ALA A 13 -4.52 -5.33 -1.81
N LEU A 14 -4.84 -4.60 -0.75
CA LEU A 14 -4.07 -3.45 -0.29
C LEU A 14 -3.42 -3.80 1.04
N VAL A 15 -2.09 -3.75 1.06
CA VAL A 15 -1.30 -3.96 2.26
C VAL A 15 -0.74 -2.62 2.72
N ILE A 16 -1.09 -2.24 3.94
CA ILE A 16 -0.66 -0.97 4.54
C ILE A 16 0.26 -1.29 5.72
N LEU A 17 1.48 -0.78 5.68
CA LEU A 17 2.42 -0.90 6.78
C LEU A 17 2.43 0.41 7.57
N GLY A 18 1.96 0.35 8.80
CA GLY A 18 1.79 1.49 9.68
C GLY A 18 0.34 1.74 10.05
N VAL A 19 0.14 2.58 11.05
CA VAL A 19 -1.18 2.96 11.59
C VAL A 19 -1.30 4.47 11.75
N SER A 20 -0.63 5.24 10.90
CA SER A 20 -0.77 6.69 10.88
C SER A 20 -2.22 7.10 10.57
N PRO A 21 -2.61 8.35 10.81
CA PRO A 21 -3.93 8.83 10.39
C PRO A 21 -4.22 8.60 8.91
N VAL A 22 -3.22 8.76 8.03
CA VAL A 22 -3.35 8.45 6.61
C VAL A 22 -3.59 6.96 6.41
N ALA A 23 -2.83 6.10 7.10
CA ALA A 23 -2.98 4.64 7.00
C ALA A 23 -4.39 4.20 7.37
N LEU A 24 -4.93 4.72 8.46
CA LEU A 24 -6.27 4.37 8.95
C LEU A 24 -7.36 4.86 7.99
N SER A 25 -7.23 6.07 7.49
CA SER A 25 -8.17 6.61 6.50
C SER A 25 -8.10 5.84 5.18
N LEU A 26 -6.89 5.48 4.76
CA LEU A 26 -6.68 4.67 3.55
C LEU A 26 -7.34 3.29 3.68
N ALA A 27 -7.19 2.64 4.84
CA ALA A 27 -7.82 1.35 5.10
C ALA A 27 -9.35 1.43 4.97
N ALA A 28 -9.96 2.43 5.62
CA ALA A 28 -11.42 2.62 5.58
C ALA A 28 -11.92 2.88 4.15
N GLN A 29 -11.27 3.79 3.42
CA GLN A 29 -11.67 4.14 2.05
C GLN A 29 -11.47 2.96 1.09
N ALA A 30 -10.38 2.23 1.22
CA ALA A 30 -10.07 1.08 0.37
C ALA A 30 -11.10 -0.04 0.52
N ARG A 31 -11.56 -0.31 1.74
CA ARG A 31 -12.60 -1.32 1.97
C ARG A 31 -13.91 -0.95 1.25
N GLN A 32 -14.26 0.32 1.23
CA GLN A 32 -15.44 0.79 0.50
C GLN A 32 -15.31 0.58 -1.01
N LEU A 33 -14.09 0.58 -1.53
CA LEU A 33 -13.82 0.34 -2.95
C LEU A 33 -13.61 -1.15 -3.27
N GLY A 34 -13.83 -2.04 -2.31
CA GLY A 34 -13.77 -3.48 -2.52
C GLY A 34 -12.39 -4.11 -2.38
N TYR A 35 -11.42 -3.43 -1.79
CA TYR A 35 -10.11 -4.01 -1.50
C TYR A 35 -10.16 -4.91 -0.27
N HIS A 36 -9.43 -6.01 -0.33
CA HIS A 36 -9.06 -6.75 0.88
C HIS A 36 -7.90 -5.99 1.55
N VAL A 37 -8.12 -5.47 2.73
CA VAL A 37 -7.15 -4.61 3.42
C VAL A 37 -6.42 -5.37 4.51
N THR A 38 -5.08 -5.37 4.44
CA THR A 38 -4.19 -5.87 5.48
C THR A 38 -3.46 -4.67 6.12
N LEU A 39 -3.53 -4.56 7.44
CA LEU A 39 -2.72 -3.62 8.20
C LEU A 39 -1.60 -4.37 8.91
N ALA A 40 -0.39 -3.90 8.77
CA ALA A 40 0.80 -4.44 9.43
C ALA A 40 1.46 -3.37 10.28
N ALA A 41 1.59 -3.62 11.57
CA ALA A 41 2.26 -2.73 12.52
C ALA A 41 2.54 -3.51 13.82
N PRO A 42 3.40 -3.01 14.71
CA PRO A 42 3.57 -3.64 16.02
C PRO A 42 2.22 -3.78 16.75
N ALA A 43 2.03 -4.92 17.40
CA ALA A 43 0.76 -5.25 18.07
C ALA A 43 0.28 -4.15 19.03
N SER A 44 1.20 -3.45 19.69
CA SER A 44 0.88 -2.32 20.56
C SER A 44 0.17 -1.18 19.84
N ASP A 45 0.39 -1.03 18.54
CA ASP A 45 -0.20 0.04 17.74
C ASP A 45 -1.49 -0.42 17.04
N LEU A 46 -1.81 -1.71 17.07
CA LEU A 46 -2.98 -2.29 16.42
C LEU A 46 -4.23 -2.39 17.32
N SER A 47 -4.12 -2.01 18.58
CA SER A 47 -5.16 -2.27 19.59
C SER A 47 -6.54 -1.64 19.31
N ASP A 48 -6.59 -0.57 18.50
CA ASP A 48 -7.83 0.16 18.21
C ASP A 48 -8.07 0.35 16.72
N THR A 49 -7.66 -0.61 15.89
CA THR A 49 -7.73 -0.47 14.42
C THR A 49 -8.81 -1.39 13.84
N PRO A 50 -9.99 -0.88 13.62
CA PRO A 50 -11.12 -1.72 13.24
C PRO A 50 -11.27 -1.99 11.75
N ASP A 51 -10.68 -1.18 10.86
CA ASP A 51 -11.00 -1.19 9.43
C ASP A 51 -9.99 -1.98 8.59
N ALA A 52 -9.70 -3.22 9.02
CA ALA A 52 -8.86 -4.12 8.23
C ALA A 52 -9.48 -5.52 8.22
N ASP A 53 -9.29 -6.22 7.11
CA ASP A 53 -9.71 -7.61 6.98
C ASP A 53 -8.70 -8.54 7.62
N THR A 54 -7.42 -8.15 7.62
CA THR A 54 -6.32 -8.91 8.22
C THR A 54 -5.39 -7.98 8.97
N LEU A 55 -4.93 -8.40 10.14
CA LEU A 55 -3.94 -7.68 10.94
C LEU A 55 -2.67 -8.54 11.05
N ILE A 56 -1.51 -7.90 10.87
CA ILE A 56 -0.20 -8.54 11.02
C ILE A 56 0.57 -7.81 12.12
N ASP A 57 1.05 -8.58 13.11
CA ASP A 57 1.93 -8.04 14.16
C ASP A 57 3.33 -7.85 13.60
N GLY A 58 3.78 -6.60 13.54
CA GLY A 58 5.07 -6.24 12.96
C GLY A 58 5.01 -5.99 11.46
N TYR A 59 6.19 -5.83 10.85
CA TYR A 59 6.30 -5.52 9.43
C TYR A 59 6.74 -6.72 8.57
N ALA A 60 6.89 -7.89 9.14
CA ALA A 60 7.20 -9.11 8.40
C ALA A 60 5.91 -9.66 7.78
N LEU A 61 5.73 -9.43 6.48
CA LEU A 61 4.47 -9.73 5.79
C LEU A 61 4.24 -11.22 5.59
N GLY A 62 5.29 -12.04 5.57
CA GLY A 62 5.14 -13.47 5.38
C GLY A 62 4.55 -13.83 4.03
N LYS A 63 3.87 -14.98 3.98
CA LYS A 63 3.20 -15.45 2.78
C LYS A 63 1.84 -14.76 2.63
N LEU A 64 1.64 -14.05 1.55
CA LEU A 64 0.40 -13.35 1.22
C LEU A 64 -0.36 -14.11 0.12
N ASN A 65 -1.65 -13.81 -0.01
CA ASN A 65 -2.51 -14.39 -1.05
C ASN A 65 -2.03 -14.02 -2.46
N GLU A 66 -2.40 -14.85 -3.45
CA GLU A 66 -2.04 -14.62 -4.86
C GLU A 66 -2.86 -13.52 -5.56
N ALA A 67 -3.55 -12.66 -4.82
CA ALA A 67 -4.30 -11.55 -5.38
C ALA A 67 -3.36 -10.46 -5.92
N LYS A 68 -3.84 -9.67 -6.89
CA LYS A 68 -3.13 -8.46 -7.32
C LYS A 68 -2.96 -7.52 -6.12
N ARG A 69 -1.73 -7.16 -5.85
CA ARG A 69 -1.35 -6.52 -4.59
C ARG A 69 -0.79 -5.12 -4.80
N PHE A 70 -1.19 -4.22 -3.91
CA PHE A 70 -0.68 -2.85 -3.81
C PHE A 70 -0.18 -2.64 -2.38
N ILE A 71 0.99 -2.03 -2.22
CA ILE A 71 1.61 -1.87 -0.90
C ILE A 71 1.89 -0.39 -0.64
N VAL A 72 1.47 0.09 0.53
CA VAL A 72 1.68 1.46 0.98
C VAL A 72 2.32 1.46 2.36
N VAL A 73 3.41 2.19 2.50
CA VAL A 73 4.10 2.39 3.79
C VAL A 73 3.72 3.76 4.34
N SER A 74 3.10 3.78 5.52
CA SER A 74 2.64 5.01 6.19
C SER A 74 2.86 4.90 7.71
N THR A 75 4.11 5.02 8.12
CA THR A 75 4.59 4.73 9.47
C THR A 75 4.85 5.96 10.36
N GLN A 76 4.80 7.15 9.80
CA GLN A 76 5.08 8.42 10.51
C GLN A 76 6.42 8.45 11.27
N GLY A 77 7.48 7.90 10.68
CA GLY A 77 8.80 7.93 11.26
C GLY A 77 9.13 6.78 12.21
N LYS A 78 8.12 6.01 12.65
CA LYS A 78 8.35 4.83 13.49
C LYS A 78 8.46 3.57 12.64
N GLY A 79 9.69 3.06 12.49
CA GLY A 79 9.90 1.81 11.77
C GLY A 79 9.88 1.96 10.25
N ASP A 80 10.07 3.16 9.72
CA ASP A 80 10.09 3.43 8.27
C ASP A 80 11.03 2.49 7.53
N GLU A 81 12.24 2.30 8.05
CA GLU A 81 13.27 1.47 7.41
C GLU A 81 12.85 0.00 7.35
N ALA A 82 12.38 -0.56 8.46
CA ALA A 82 11.92 -1.94 8.53
C ALA A 82 10.69 -2.16 7.64
N ALA A 83 9.75 -1.23 7.65
CA ALA A 83 8.54 -1.29 6.84
C ALA A 83 8.86 -1.21 5.35
N LEU A 84 9.71 -0.27 4.94
CA LEU A 84 10.14 -0.14 3.53
C LEU A 84 10.89 -1.37 3.06
N ARG A 85 11.80 -1.90 3.86
CA ARG A 85 12.53 -3.13 3.53
C ARG A 85 11.57 -4.28 3.27
N SER A 86 10.59 -4.48 4.13
CA SER A 86 9.58 -5.51 3.97
C SER A 86 8.74 -5.28 2.71
N ALA A 87 8.30 -4.04 2.50
CA ALA A 87 7.49 -3.66 1.34
C ALA A 87 8.21 -3.98 0.02
N VAL A 88 9.46 -3.55 -0.14
CA VAL A 88 10.20 -3.76 -1.39
C VAL A 88 10.65 -5.21 -1.60
N SER A 89 10.69 -6.00 -0.54
CA SER A 89 10.97 -7.44 -0.61
C SER A 89 9.74 -8.26 -1.02
N THR A 90 8.58 -7.62 -1.08
CA THR A 90 7.31 -8.26 -1.38
C THR A 90 6.84 -7.84 -2.76
N GLU A 91 6.53 -8.81 -3.62
CA GLU A 91 6.06 -8.53 -4.97
C GLU A 91 4.70 -7.83 -4.94
N ALA A 92 4.58 -6.74 -5.70
CA ALA A 92 3.34 -5.99 -5.81
C ALA A 92 3.33 -5.17 -7.11
N ALA A 93 2.12 -4.82 -7.55
CA ALA A 93 1.94 -3.95 -8.72
C ALA A 93 2.25 -2.47 -8.42
N TYR A 94 2.36 -2.12 -7.15
CA TYR A 94 2.54 -0.74 -6.71
C TYR A 94 3.18 -0.75 -5.32
N HIS A 95 4.22 0.08 -5.17
CA HIS A 95 4.85 0.35 -3.88
C HIS A 95 4.90 1.86 -3.69
N ALA A 96 4.44 2.35 -2.54
CA ALA A 96 4.47 3.77 -2.25
C ALA A 96 4.80 4.03 -0.77
N PHE A 97 5.37 5.20 -0.54
CA PHE A 97 5.74 5.66 0.78
C PHE A 97 5.11 7.02 1.06
N VAL A 98 4.39 7.14 2.17
CA VAL A 98 3.78 8.38 2.63
C VAL A 98 4.84 9.19 3.38
N GLY A 99 5.51 10.05 2.66
CA GLY A 99 6.57 10.90 3.17
C GLY A 99 7.16 11.75 2.06
N SER A 100 7.94 12.76 2.44
CA SER A 100 8.56 13.66 1.49
C SER A 100 9.62 12.96 0.62
N ARG A 101 9.91 13.53 -0.54
CA ARG A 101 11.03 13.07 -1.40
C ARG A 101 12.35 13.08 -0.65
N ARG A 102 12.57 14.11 0.17
CA ARG A 102 13.78 14.25 0.98
C ARG A 102 13.92 13.11 1.98
N LYS A 103 12.83 12.77 2.68
CA LYS A 103 12.82 11.65 3.62
C LYS A 103 13.06 10.32 2.92
N MET A 104 12.42 10.12 1.78
CA MET A 104 12.62 8.92 0.97
C MET A 104 14.07 8.79 0.49
N ALA A 105 14.69 9.89 0.06
CA ALA A 105 16.09 9.89 -0.36
C ALA A 105 17.02 9.44 0.77
N ALA A 106 16.80 9.91 1.99
CA ALA A 106 17.59 9.53 3.16
C ALA A 106 17.39 8.04 3.50
N LEU A 107 16.17 7.55 3.44
CA LEU A 107 15.87 6.13 3.66
C LEU A 107 16.48 5.24 2.58
N ARG A 108 16.44 5.68 1.34
CA ARG A 108 17.05 5.00 0.20
C ARG A 108 18.54 4.71 0.46
N GLU A 109 19.29 5.74 0.87
CA GLU A 109 20.72 5.60 1.16
C GLU A 109 20.97 4.53 2.24
N LYS A 110 20.20 4.56 3.30
CA LYS A 110 20.30 3.59 4.40
C LYS A 110 19.98 2.16 3.93
N LEU A 111 18.93 2.00 3.13
CA LEU A 111 18.50 0.69 2.66
C LEU A 111 19.48 0.09 1.67
N ILE A 112 20.03 0.89 0.76
CA ILE A 112 21.08 0.44 -0.17
C ILE A 112 22.34 0.01 0.61
N ALA A 113 22.75 0.81 1.59
CA ALA A 113 23.88 0.46 2.45
C ALA A 113 23.65 -0.85 3.22
N ALA A 114 22.38 -1.18 3.51
CA ALA A 114 21.98 -2.41 4.18
C ALA A 114 21.75 -3.59 3.21
N GLY A 115 22.03 -3.42 1.93
CA GLY A 115 21.97 -4.50 0.94
C GLY A 115 20.64 -4.62 0.19
N VAL A 116 19.73 -3.65 0.31
CA VAL A 116 18.48 -3.66 -0.44
C VAL A 116 18.75 -3.36 -1.92
N ASP A 117 18.09 -4.08 -2.82
CA ASP A 117 18.23 -3.89 -4.25
C ASP A 117 17.81 -2.46 -4.67
N THR A 118 18.71 -1.79 -5.38
CA THR A 118 18.51 -0.42 -5.86
C THR A 118 17.30 -0.30 -6.77
N VAL A 119 17.08 -1.26 -7.66
CA VAL A 119 15.93 -1.25 -8.59
C VAL A 119 14.62 -1.33 -7.81
N ALA A 120 14.56 -2.19 -6.79
CA ALA A 120 13.37 -2.35 -5.97
C ALA A 120 13.03 -1.06 -5.21
N ILE A 121 14.03 -0.45 -4.56
CA ILE A 121 13.80 0.78 -3.78
C ILE A 121 13.47 1.98 -4.68
N ASP A 122 14.05 2.06 -5.86
CA ASP A 122 13.79 3.15 -6.82
C ASP A 122 12.38 3.04 -7.44
N GLY A 123 11.76 1.88 -7.35
CA GLY A 123 10.36 1.68 -7.78
C GLY A 123 9.31 2.21 -6.81
N VAL A 124 9.72 2.64 -5.62
CA VAL A 124 8.79 3.16 -4.61
C VAL A 124 8.40 4.59 -4.96
N LYS A 125 7.10 4.84 -5.05
CA LYS A 125 6.56 6.20 -5.29
C LYS A 125 6.53 6.99 -3.99
N ALA A 126 7.19 8.13 -3.96
CA ALA A 126 7.23 9.06 -2.84
C ALA A 126 7.34 10.50 -3.34
N PRO A 127 6.46 11.38 -2.89
CA PRO A 127 5.30 11.15 -2.02
C PRO A 127 4.25 10.24 -2.66
N ALA A 128 3.60 9.39 -1.85
CA ALA A 128 2.51 8.56 -2.31
C ALA A 128 1.30 9.41 -2.72
N GLY A 129 0.61 9.00 -3.78
CA GLY A 129 -0.62 9.61 -4.24
C GLY A 129 -0.44 10.58 -5.41
N LEU A 130 -1.52 10.86 -6.10
CA LEU A 130 -1.55 11.89 -7.14
C LEU A 130 -1.38 13.27 -6.51
N ASP A 131 -0.74 14.17 -7.22
CA ASP A 131 -0.56 15.56 -6.76
C ASP A 131 -1.87 16.33 -6.93
N LEU A 132 -2.71 16.25 -5.89
CA LEU A 132 -4.02 16.92 -5.84
C LEU A 132 -4.01 18.16 -4.93
N GLY A 133 -2.86 18.49 -4.33
CA GLY A 133 -2.81 19.49 -3.27
C GLY A 133 -3.43 19.02 -1.96
N ALA A 134 -3.51 17.70 -1.75
CA ALA A 134 -4.10 17.10 -0.55
C ALA A 134 -3.38 17.52 0.73
N ILE A 135 -4.15 17.86 1.76
CA ILE A 135 -3.63 18.36 3.05
C ILE A 135 -4.07 17.45 4.19
N THR A 136 -5.35 17.10 4.27
CA THR A 136 -5.86 16.25 5.36
C THR A 136 -5.48 14.78 5.15
N PRO A 137 -5.42 13.97 6.23
CA PRO A 137 -5.19 12.53 6.10
C PRO A 137 -6.17 11.85 5.12
N GLU A 138 -7.44 12.25 5.15
CA GLU A 138 -8.48 11.71 4.29
C GLU A 138 -8.24 12.06 2.82
N GLU A 139 -7.82 13.30 2.54
CA GLU A 139 -7.48 13.74 1.20
C GLU A 139 -6.23 13.02 0.67
N ILE A 140 -5.22 12.85 1.52
CA ILE A 140 -4.00 12.12 1.15
C ILE A 140 -4.34 10.66 0.85
N ALA A 141 -5.15 10.02 1.68
CA ALA A 141 -5.62 8.66 1.44
C ALA A 141 -6.38 8.56 0.11
N MET A 142 -7.25 9.51 -0.19
CA MET A 142 -7.96 9.58 -1.46
C MET A 142 -7.00 9.70 -2.64
N SER A 143 -5.98 10.54 -2.53
CA SER A 143 -4.98 10.73 -3.58
C SER A 143 -4.18 9.45 -3.85
N ILE A 144 -3.90 8.66 -2.82
CA ILE A 144 -3.23 7.37 -2.93
C ILE A 144 -4.13 6.36 -3.65
N LEU A 145 -5.39 6.26 -3.29
CA LEU A 145 -6.34 5.38 -3.96
C LEU A 145 -6.56 5.78 -5.42
N ALA A 146 -6.55 7.07 -5.72
CA ALA A 146 -6.62 7.55 -7.09
C ALA A 146 -5.40 7.07 -7.90
N GLU A 147 -4.19 7.16 -7.34
CA GLU A 147 -2.97 6.69 -7.99
C GLU A 147 -2.99 5.16 -8.18
N ILE A 148 -3.41 4.42 -7.16
CA ILE A 148 -3.58 2.97 -7.23
C ILE A 148 -4.60 2.59 -8.32
N THR A 149 -5.69 3.34 -8.42
CA THR A 149 -6.71 3.11 -9.44
C THR A 149 -6.14 3.28 -10.84
N VAL A 150 -5.31 4.29 -11.06
CA VAL A 150 -4.61 4.48 -12.34
C VAL A 150 -3.76 3.25 -12.67
N GLU A 151 -2.96 2.77 -11.74
CA GLU A 151 -2.12 1.58 -11.92
C GLU A 151 -2.94 0.32 -12.17
N ARG A 152 -4.00 0.14 -11.40
CA ARG A 152 -4.90 -1.02 -11.52
C ARG A 152 -5.60 -1.08 -12.87
N ARG A 153 -5.99 0.07 -13.41
CA ARG A 153 -6.76 0.16 -14.66
C ARG A 153 -5.92 0.34 -15.92
N ARG A 154 -4.64 0.61 -15.78
CA ARG A 154 -3.75 0.91 -16.91
C ARG A 154 -3.75 -0.19 -17.98
N GLY A 155 -3.74 -1.46 -17.59
CA GLY A 155 -3.77 -2.58 -18.53
C GLY A 155 -5.17 -2.90 -19.08
N GLN A 156 -6.23 -2.48 -18.39
CA GLN A 156 -7.61 -2.86 -18.74
C GLN A 156 -8.22 -1.99 -19.84
N ARG A 157 -7.82 -0.73 -19.96
CA ARG A 157 -8.27 0.16 -21.02
C ARG A 157 -7.74 -0.24 -22.40
N GLY A 158 -6.57 -0.86 -22.46
CA GLY A 158 -6.00 -1.37 -23.69
C GLY A 158 -6.68 -2.63 -24.22
N ALA A 159 -7.29 -3.42 -23.34
CA ALA A 159 -7.97 -4.67 -23.69
C ALA A 159 -9.42 -4.47 -24.15
N ALA A 160 -10.01 -3.28 -23.91
CA ALA A 160 -11.41 -2.96 -24.22
C ALA A 160 -11.60 -2.26 -25.58
N LYS A 161 -10.54 -2.09 -26.40
CA LYS A 161 -10.61 -1.49 -27.75
C LYS A 161 -10.60 -2.54 -28.83
#